data_5d3a9db1694e58a9e117145342f4d99d
#
_entry.id   5d3a9db1694e58a9e117145342f4d99d
#
_cell.length_a   1.000
_cell.length_b   1.000
_cell.length_c   1.000
_cell.angle_alpha   90.00
_cell.angle_beta   90.00
_cell.angle_gamma   90.00
#
_symmetry.space_group_name_H-M   'P 1'
#
loop_
_entity.id
_entity.type
_entity.pdbx_description
1 polymer ?
#
loop_
_entity_poly.entity_id
_entity_poly.type
_entity_poly.pdbx_seq_one_letter_code
_entity_poly.pdbx_strand_id
1 'polypeptide(L)'
;MISREEHAQGLTLVTVSDIGSNHRALLLPNQDSVDFIIDGEDFVLAVSDGVGSCPKAELGSKEAVASCIRVFTLIKNRIIEFESDNVVDALINEWRVSLDHENLDDCCATLKAIFKIGQVMKVVSVGDGFIAVSSDGLNLLSPTEEMAFSNETSCLCSRIEPRDFWTSDFNLDTHKPYAAFCCTDGVANGLVTQFSHKDRNN
;
A
#
# COMPACT_ATOMS: atom_id res chain seq x y z
N MET A 1 -15.80 -6.59 -9.74
CA MET A 1 -15.63 -5.99 -8.41
C MET A 1 -15.54 -7.09 -7.38
N ILE A 2 -14.47 -7.08 -6.59
CA ILE A 2 -14.25 -7.96 -5.43
C ILE A 2 -14.23 -7.05 -4.21
N SER A 3 -14.94 -7.43 -3.15
CA SER A 3 -14.92 -6.70 -1.88
C SER A 3 -14.82 -7.70 -0.72
N ARG A 4 -14.09 -7.31 0.32
CA ARG A 4 -13.99 -8.05 1.58
C ARG A 4 -14.16 -7.05 2.73
N GLU A 5 -14.96 -7.44 3.71
CA GLU A 5 -15.18 -6.69 4.94
C GLU A 5 -15.00 -7.63 6.13
N GLU A 6 -14.32 -7.16 7.16
CA GLU A 6 -14.10 -7.91 8.39
C GLU A 6 -14.19 -6.99 9.60
N HIS A 7 -14.83 -7.47 10.65
CA HIS A 7 -15.02 -6.78 11.92
C HIS A 7 -14.36 -7.56 13.04
N ALA A 8 -13.47 -6.92 13.77
CA ALA A 8 -12.82 -7.52 14.95
C ALA A 8 -12.53 -6.45 16.00
N GLN A 9 -12.93 -6.71 17.26
CA GLN A 9 -12.59 -5.88 18.44
C GLN A 9 -12.78 -4.36 18.25
N GLY A 10 -13.89 -3.95 17.61
CA GLY A 10 -14.18 -2.54 17.33
C GLY A 10 -13.47 -1.96 16.10
N LEU A 11 -12.67 -2.76 15.40
CA LEU A 11 -12.05 -2.44 14.14
C LEU A 11 -12.94 -2.92 12.99
N THR A 12 -13.05 -2.12 11.94
CA THR A 12 -13.68 -2.50 10.67
C THR A 12 -12.67 -2.27 9.56
N LEU A 13 -12.35 -3.31 8.79
CA LEU A 13 -11.53 -3.23 7.58
C LEU A 13 -12.39 -3.56 6.36
N VAL A 14 -12.29 -2.72 5.34
CA VAL A 14 -13.01 -2.89 4.07
C VAL A 14 -12.01 -2.74 2.92
N THR A 15 -12.02 -3.70 2.02
CA THR A 15 -11.24 -3.63 0.77
C THR A 15 -12.16 -3.76 -0.43
N VAL A 16 -11.82 -3.04 -1.49
CA VAL A 16 -12.51 -3.10 -2.77
C VAL A 16 -11.48 -3.10 -3.88
N SER A 17 -11.62 -4.02 -4.83
CA SER A 17 -10.87 -4.03 -6.09
C SER A 17 -11.82 -4.24 -7.25
N ASP A 18 -11.68 -3.42 -8.28
CA ASP A 18 -12.42 -3.57 -9.53
C ASP A 18 -11.52 -3.29 -10.73
N ILE A 19 -11.68 -4.09 -11.76
CA ILE A 19 -10.90 -3.94 -12.99
C ILE A 19 -11.31 -2.66 -13.71
N GLY A 20 -10.34 -1.86 -14.14
CA GLY A 20 -10.55 -0.65 -14.91
C GLY A 20 -11.27 -0.91 -16.24
N SER A 21 -12.02 0.09 -16.72
CA SER A 21 -12.82 -0.02 -17.96
C SER A 21 -11.96 -0.39 -19.19
N ASN A 22 -10.75 0.14 -19.27
CA ASN A 22 -9.82 -0.15 -20.38
C ASN A 22 -9.33 -1.60 -20.35
N HIS A 23 -8.91 -2.11 -19.19
CA HIS A 23 -8.51 -3.51 -19.03
C HIS A 23 -9.67 -4.47 -19.33
N ARG A 24 -10.88 -4.10 -18.87
CA ARG A 24 -12.09 -4.89 -19.18
C ARG A 24 -12.39 -4.95 -20.68
N ALA A 25 -12.27 -3.82 -21.39
CA ALA A 25 -12.48 -3.75 -22.84
C ALA A 25 -11.44 -4.57 -23.63
N LEU A 26 -10.21 -4.63 -23.13
CA LEU A 26 -9.09 -5.35 -23.74
C LEU A 26 -8.96 -6.81 -23.24
N LEU A 27 -9.85 -7.26 -22.36
CA LEU A 27 -9.80 -8.59 -21.73
C LEU A 27 -8.47 -8.84 -20.98
N LEU A 28 -7.84 -7.79 -20.45
CA LEU A 28 -6.65 -7.88 -19.63
C LEU A 28 -7.02 -8.24 -18.18
N PRO A 29 -6.13 -8.90 -17.42
CA PRO A 29 -6.36 -9.17 -16.01
C PRO A 29 -6.39 -7.87 -15.20
N ASN A 30 -6.95 -7.94 -13.98
CA ASN A 30 -6.76 -6.90 -12.99
C ASN A 30 -5.32 -6.96 -12.51
N GLN A 31 -4.57 -5.89 -12.70
CA GLN A 31 -3.17 -5.78 -12.26
C GLN A 31 -3.05 -5.19 -10.85
N ASP A 32 -4.17 -4.66 -10.31
CA ASP A 32 -4.25 -4.24 -8.91
C ASP A 32 -4.46 -5.42 -7.97
N SER A 33 -3.83 -5.33 -6.81
CA SER A 33 -3.99 -6.28 -5.72
C SER A 33 -4.28 -5.56 -4.42
N VAL A 34 -5.10 -6.18 -3.57
CA VAL A 34 -5.43 -5.68 -2.24
C VAL A 34 -5.69 -6.85 -1.31
N ASP A 35 -5.14 -6.78 -0.10
CA ASP A 35 -5.46 -7.73 0.97
C ASP A 35 -5.18 -7.10 2.35
N PHE A 36 -5.69 -7.76 3.39
CA PHE A 36 -5.44 -7.41 4.77
C PHE A 36 -5.50 -8.64 5.67
N ILE A 37 -4.92 -8.53 6.85
CA ILE A 37 -5.11 -9.46 7.95
C ILE A 37 -5.32 -8.67 9.25
N ILE A 38 -6.20 -9.19 10.12
CA ILE A 38 -6.44 -8.71 11.48
C ILE A 38 -5.98 -9.80 12.45
N ASP A 39 -5.23 -9.38 13.47
CA ASP A 39 -4.85 -10.24 14.60
C ASP A 39 -5.06 -9.48 15.91
N GLY A 40 -6.22 -9.68 16.53
CA GLY A 40 -6.68 -8.92 17.67
C GLY A 40 -7.03 -7.48 17.28
N GLU A 41 -6.34 -6.52 17.89
CA GLU A 41 -6.44 -5.09 17.54
C GLU A 41 -5.38 -4.67 16.51
N ASP A 42 -4.44 -5.55 16.18
CA ASP A 42 -3.39 -5.28 15.22
C ASP A 42 -3.82 -5.69 13.82
N PHE A 43 -3.31 -4.98 12.81
CA PHE A 43 -3.61 -5.32 11.43
C PHE A 43 -2.51 -4.87 10.47
N VAL A 44 -2.54 -5.43 9.28
CA VAL A 44 -1.92 -4.88 8.08
C VAL A 44 -2.96 -4.79 6.97
N LEU A 45 -2.93 -3.68 6.24
CA LEU A 45 -3.70 -3.45 5.02
C LEU A 45 -2.73 -3.02 3.93
N ALA A 46 -2.82 -3.62 2.75
CA ALA A 46 -1.94 -3.30 1.63
C ALA A 46 -2.70 -3.26 0.31
N VAL A 47 -2.31 -2.31 -0.55
CA VAL A 47 -2.73 -2.23 -1.95
C VAL A 47 -1.49 -2.05 -2.83
N SER A 48 -1.56 -2.58 -4.03
CA SER A 48 -0.48 -2.53 -5.01
C SER A 48 -1.06 -2.46 -6.41
N ASP A 49 -0.50 -1.61 -7.26
CA ASP A 49 -0.78 -1.55 -8.70
C ASP A 49 0.41 -2.11 -9.46
N GLY A 50 0.14 -3.03 -10.37
CA GLY A 50 1.14 -3.58 -11.26
C GLY A 50 1.43 -2.64 -12.43
N VAL A 51 2.72 -2.34 -12.66
CA VAL A 51 3.12 -1.45 -13.76
C VAL A 51 2.70 -2.02 -15.11
N GLY A 52 1.72 -1.39 -15.76
CA GLY A 52 1.03 -1.92 -16.94
C GLY A 52 1.90 -2.24 -18.17
N SER A 53 3.13 -1.73 -18.22
CA SER A 53 4.12 -2.09 -19.24
C SER A 53 4.89 -3.38 -18.95
N CYS A 54 4.78 -3.93 -17.73
CA CYS A 54 5.50 -5.12 -17.30
C CYS A 54 4.67 -6.38 -17.58
N PRO A 55 5.26 -7.43 -18.20
CA PRO A 55 4.52 -8.60 -18.64
C PRO A 55 3.85 -9.42 -17.53
N LYS A 56 4.38 -9.30 -16.30
CA LYS A 56 3.93 -10.02 -15.10
C LYS A 56 3.51 -9.07 -13.96
N ALA A 57 3.00 -7.89 -14.33
CA ALA A 57 2.59 -6.85 -13.38
C ALA A 57 1.57 -7.36 -12.35
N GLU A 58 0.60 -8.19 -12.77
CA GLU A 58 -0.37 -8.84 -11.87
C GLU A 58 0.31 -9.71 -10.80
N LEU A 59 1.33 -10.47 -11.20
CA LEU A 59 2.10 -11.30 -10.26
C LEU A 59 2.88 -10.43 -9.29
N GLY A 60 3.51 -9.36 -9.79
CA GLY A 60 4.29 -8.43 -8.99
C GLY A 60 3.45 -7.74 -7.90
N SER A 61 2.27 -7.22 -8.27
CA SER A 61 1.36 -6.56 -7.34
C SER A 61 0.80 -7.54 -6.30
N LYS A 62 0.44 -8.75 -6.72
CA LYS A 62 -0.03 -9.80 -5.82
C LYS A 62 1.02 -10.19 -4.78
N GLU A 63 2.26 -10.38 -5.21
CA GLU A 63 3.35 -10.72 -4.28
C GLU A 63 3.76 -9.53 -3.40
N ALA A 64 3.61 -8.29 -3.87
CA ALA A 64 3.83 -7.11 -3.04
C ALA A 64 2.88 -7.06 -1.85
N VAL A 65 1.59 -7.27 -2.08
CA VAL A 65 0.58 -7.34 -1.02
C VAL A 65 0.82 -8.55 -0.11
N ALA A 66 1.09 -9.73 -0.67
CA ALA A 66 1.39 -10.94 0.10
C ALA A 66 2.64 -10.77 0.99
N SER A 67 3.64 -10.02 0.53
CA SER A 67 4.83 -9.70 1.32
C SER A 67 4.49 -8.89 2.57
N CYS A 68 3.54 -7.95 2.50
CA CYS A 68 3.07 -7.22 3.67
C CYS A 68 2.45 -8.14 4.73
N ILE A 69 1.67 -9.12 4.30
CA ILE A 69 1.06 -10.12 5.20
C ILE A 69 2.15 -10.98 5.86
N ARG A 70 3.17 -11.43 5.11
CA ARG A 70 4.30 -12.19 5.65
C ARG A 70 5.10 -11.37 6.65
N VAL A 71 5.45 -10.12 6.30
CA VAL A 71 6.18 -9.20 7.18
C VAL A 71 5.40 -8.91 8.47
N PHE A 72 4.09 -8.67 8.39
CA PHE A 72 3.24 -8.53 9.57
C PHE A 72 3.36 -9.75 10.49
N THR A 73 3.33 -10.95 9.92
CA THR A 73 3.49 -12.20 10.67
C THR A 73 4.87 -12.31 11.33
N LEU A 74 5.95 -11.87 10.64
CA LEU A 74 7.29 -11.84 11.21
C LEU A 74 7.38 -10.88 12.41
N ILE A 75 6.74 -9.71 12.32
CA ILE A 75 6.67 -8.74 13.42
C ILE A 75 5.89 -9.31 14.60
N LYS A 76 4.71 -9.89 14.36
CA LYS A 76 3.87 -10.49 15.41
C LYS A 76 4.59 -11.63 16.13
N ASN A 77 5.40 -12.40 15.44
CA ASN A 77 6.24 -13.45 16.00
C ASN A 77 7.56 -12.95 16.60
N ARG A 78 7.81 -11.64 16.58
CA ARG A 78 9.04 -10.99 17.10
C ARG A 78 10.32 -11.50 16.41
N ILE A 79 10.22 -11.88 15.15
CA ILE A 79 11.37 -12.27 14.31
C ILE A 79 12.08 -11.03 13.81
N ILE A 80 11.32 -9.95 13.51
CA ILE A 80 11.84 -8.63 13.18
C ILE A 80 11.23 -7.57 14.11
N GLU A 81 11.96 -6.50 14.35
CA GLU A 81 11.50 -5.34 15.11
C GLU A 81 10.61 -4.45 14.24
N PHE A 82 9.62 -3.80 14.87
CA PHE A 82 8.67 -2.92 14.17
C PHE A 82 9.27 -1.51 13.96
N GLU A 83 10.48 -1.46 13.40
CA GLU A 83 11.15 -0.23 12.97
C GLU A 83 11.05 -0.07 11.45
N SER A 84 11.02 1.19 10.97
CA SER A 84 10.77 1.46 9.53
C SER A 84 11.77 0.78 8.61
N ASP A 85 13.06 0.86 8.93
CA ASP A 85 14.11 0.26 8.12
C ASP A 85 13.98 -1.26 8.07
N ASN A 86 13.72 -1.91 9.22
CA ASN A 86 13.54 -3.36 9.30
C ASN A 86 12.30 -3.82 8.51
N VAL A 87 11.21 -3.06 8.56
CA VAL A 87 9.97 -3.37 7.84
C VAL A 87 10.20 -3.25 6.33
N VAL A 88 10.85 -2.19 5.87
CA VAL A 88 11.14 -1.96 4.45
C VAL A 88 12.10 -3.02 3.91
N ASP A 89 13.20 -3.31 4.62
CA ASP A 89 14.15 -4.34 4.24
C ASP A 89 13.48 -5.73 4.13
N ALA A 90 12.63 -6.05 5.11
CA ALA A 90 11.87 -7.30 5.10
C ALA A 90 10.89 -7.36 3.93
N LEU A 91 10.18 -6.25 3.62
CA LEU A 91 9.26 -6.18 2.48
C LEU A 91 9.97 -6.44 1.14
N ILE A 92 11.10 -5.76 0.92
CA ILE A 92 11.92 -5.97 -0.29
C ILE A 92 12.39 -7.41 -0.39
N ASN A 93 12.88 -7.98 0.72
CA ASN A 93 13.37 -9.35 0.75
C ASN A 93 12.26 -10.37 0.48
N GLU A 94 11.11 -10.24 1.17
CA GLU A 94 9.97 -11.14 0.99
C GLU A 94 9.42 -11.09 -0.45
N TRP A 95 9.35 -9.89 -1.04
CA TRP A 95 8.91 -9.72 -2.42
C TRP A 95 9.89 -10.39 -3.41
N ARG A 96 11.20 -10.17 -3.23
CA ARG A 96 12.24 -10.78 -4.07
C ARG A 96 12.26 -12.30 -3.95
N VAL A 97 12.17 -12.83 -2.74
CA VAL A 97 12.18 -14.28 -2.50
C VAL A 97 10.93 -14.95 -3.09
N SER A 98 9.77 -14.31 -3.01
CA SER A 98 8.55 -14.88 -3.61
C SER A 98 8.58 -14.93 -5.14
N LEU A 99 9.45 -14.14 -5.77
CA LEU A 99 9.62 -14.02 -7.21
C LEU A 99 10.99 -14.56 -7.68
N ASP A 100 11.65 -15.42 -6.91
CA ASP A 100 13.02 -15.88 -7.18
C ASP A 100 13.20 -16.59 -8.53
N HIS A 101 12.11 -17.15 -9.09
CA HIS A 101 12.08 -17.80 -10.39
C HIS A 101 11.72 -16.88 -11.55
N GLU A 102 11.50 -15.58 -11.27
CA GLU A 102 11.02 -14.61 -12.22
C GLU A 102 12.08 -13.52 -12.50
N ASN A 103 11.95 -12.88 -13.65
CA ASN A 103 12.67 -11.63 -13.87
C ASN A 103 11.93 -10.51 -13.10
N LEU A 104 12.52 -9.96 -12.07
CA LEU A 104 11.90 -8.95 -11.20
C LEU A 104 11.45 -7.70 -11.98
N ASP A 105 12.15 -7.33 -13.06
CA ASP A 105 11.78 -6.19 -13.89
C ASP A 105 10.55 -6.45 -14.76
N ASP A 106 10.13 -7.71 -14.92
CA ASP A 106 8.84 -8.07 -15.53
C ASP A 106 7.67 -7.98 -14.52
N CYS A 107 7.97 -7.90 -13.22
CA CYS A 107 7.02 -7.93 -12.11
C CYS A 107 6.90 -6.57 -11.40
N CYS A 108 7.21 -5.46 -12.05
CA CYS A 108 7.18 -4.15 -11.41
C CYS A 108 5.80 -3.81 -10.86
N ALA A 109 5.78 -3.25 -9.64
CA ALA A 109 4.54 -2.87 -8.95
C ALA A 109 4.77 -1.74 -7.95
N THR A 110 3.74 -0.95 -7.68
CA THR A 110 3.70 0.01 -6.59
C THR A 110 3.38 -0.70 -5.27
N LEU A 111 3.48 -0.01 -4.14
CA LEU A 111 3.00 -0.53 -2.86
C LEU A 111 2.57 0.61 -1.94
N LYS A 112 1.39 0.46 -1.34
CA LYS A 112 0.89 1.25 -0.23
C LYS A 112 0.48 0.29 0.89
N ALA A 113 1.11 0.40 2.04
CA ALA A 113 0.81 -0.47 3.17
C ALA A 113 0.67 0.31 4.47
N ILE A 114 -0.24 -0.15 5.32
CA ILE A 114 -0.51 0.37 6.64
C ILE A 114 -0.42 -0.79 7.61
N PHE A 115 0.56 -0.73 8.51
CA PHE A 115 0.73 -1.67 9.60
C PHE A 115 0.30 -1.00 10.91
N LYS A 116 -0.51 -1.66 11.72
CA LYS A 116 -0.83 -1.19 13.07
C LYS A 116 -0.48 -2.28 14.07
N ILE A 117 0.44 -1.97 14.98
CA ILE A 117 0.90 -2.86 16.06
C ILE A 117 0.85 -2.08 17.38
N GLY A 118 0.06 -2.56 18.33
CA GLY A 118 -0.15 -1.84 19.59
C GLY A 118 -0.72 -0.44 19.34
N GLN A 119 -0.01 0.59 19.78
CA GLN A 119 -0.41 2.00 19.59
C GLN A 119 0.27 2.66 18.38
N VAL A 120 1.13 1.95 17.68
CA VAL A 120 1.86 2.50 16.54
C VAL A 120 1.21 2.08 15.24
N MET A 121 0.90 3.07 14.41
CA MET A 121 0.53 2.85 13.00
C MET A 121 1.70 3.31 12.14
N LYS A 122 2.22 2.40 11.31
CA LYS A 122 3.31 2.65 10.38
C LYS A 122 2.79 2.58 8.96
N VAL A 123 3.14 3.58 8.17
CA VAL A 123 2.81 3.67 6.76
C VAL A 123 4.06 3.45 5.94
N VAL A 124 3.94 2.64 4.89
CA VAL A 124 5.02 2.34 3.94
C VAL A 124 4.50 2.53 2.53
N SER A 125 5.23 3.28 1.71
CA SER A 125 4.79 3.64 0.37
C SER A 125 5.95 3.65 -0.62
N VAL A 126 5.76 3.04 -1.78
CA VAL A 126 6.58 3.21 -2.98
C VAL A 126 5.67 3.32 -4.21
N GLY A 127 6.03 4.17 -5.15
CA GLY A 127 5.23 4.45 -6.33
C GLY A 127 4.12 5.48 -6.08
N ASP A 128 3.23 5.64 -7.06
CA ASP A 128 2.07 6.50 -7.02
C ASP A 128 0.91 5.86 -6.23
N GLY A 129 -0.18 6.60 -6.10
CA GLY A 129 -1.29 6.23 -5.23
C GLY A 129 -1.31 7.09 -3.98
N PHE A 130 -2.12 6.73 -2.99
CA PHE A 130 -2.48 7.65 -1.92
C PHE A 130 -2.71 6.92 -0.60
N ILE A 131 -2.28 7.54 0.50
CA ILE A 131 -2.58 7.10 1.86
C ILE A 131 -3.13 8.29 2.66
N ALA A 132 -4.13 8.05 3.48
CA ALA A 132 -4.65 9.00 4.44
C ALA A 132 -4.78 8.35 5.81
N VAL A 133 -4.42 9.08 6.85
CA VAL A 133 -4.64 8.69 8.25
C VAL A 133 -5.35 9.82 8.97
N SER A 134 -6.37 9.50 9.75
CA SER A 134 -7.09 10.43 10.62
C SER A 134 -7.09 9.88 12.04
N SER A 135 -6.53 10.63 12.99
CA SER A 135 -6.58 10.35 14.42
C SER A 135 -7.01 11.56 15.24
N ASP A 136 -6.37 12.73 15.06
CA ASP A 136 -6.70 14.03 15.64
C ASP A 136 -6.87 15.12 14.55
N GLY A 137 -7.39 14.75 13.40
CA GLY A 137 -7.47 15.52 12.18
C GLY A 137 -7.09 14.65 10.98
N LEU A 138 -7.31 15.15 9.78
CA LEU A 138 -6.96 14.44 8.57
C LEU A 138 -5.50 14.75 8.21
N ASN A 139 -4.65 13.74 8.26
CA ASN A 139 -3.30 13.79 7.71
C ASN A 139 -3.32 13.11 6.35
N LEU A 140 -3.26 13.90 5.29
CA LEU A 140 -3.12 13.42 3.93
C LEU A 140 -1.65 13.11 3.67
N LEU A 141 -1.36 11.86 3.35
CA LEU A 141 -0.04 11.36 3.04
C LEU A 141 0.00 11.04 1.55
N SER A 142 0.01 12.09 0.73
CA SER A 142 0.35 11.97 -0.67
C SER A 142 1.87 12.11 -0.81
N PRO A 143 2.52 11.44 -1.77
CA PRO A 143 3.86 11.82 -2.17
C PRO A 143 3.85 13.33 -2.43
N THR A 144 4.70 14.07 -1.73
CA THR A 144 4.81 15.52 -1.95
C THR A 144 5.27 15.76 -3.39
N GLU A 145 4.90 16.91 -3.98
CA GLU A 145 5.34 17.31 -5.33
C GLU A 145 6.86 17.19 -5.49
N GLU A 146 7.63 17.32 -4.40
CA GLU A 146 9.09 17.13 -4.40
C GLU A 146 9.53 15.70 -4.73
N MET A 147 8.73 14.68 -4.40
CA MET A 147 8.98 13.28 -4.78
C MET A 147 8.50 12.97 -6.21
N ALA A 148 7.55 13.74 -6.73
CA ALA A 148 7.04 13.61 -8.09
C ALA A 148 7.98 14.20 -9.17
N PHE A 149 9.05 14.90 -8.80
CA PHE A 149 10.01 15.47 -9.74
C PHE A 149 11.05 14.49 -10.31
N SER A 150 11.13 13.27 -9.80
CA SER A 150 11.82 12.22 -10.55
C SER A 150 10.85 11.69 -11.60
N ASN A 151 11.16 11.91 -12.88
CA ASN A 151 10.37 11.48 -14.04
C ASN A 151 10.20 9.94 -14.17
N GLU A 152 10.59 9.19 -13.16
CA GLU A 152 10.38 7.75 -13.03
C GLU A 152 9.68 7.52 -11.71
N THR A 153 8.43 7.06 -11.75
CA THR A 153 7.73 6.59 -10.57
C THR A 153 8.51 5.41 -9.99
N SER A 154 9.05 5.56 -8.77
CA SER A 154 9.71 4.46 -8.08
C SER A 154 8.73 3.31 -7.91
N CYS A 155 9.15 2.09 -8.20
CA CYS A 155 8.35 0.87 -8.02
C CYS A 155 9.21 -0.27 -7.53
N LEU A 156 8.58 -1.30 -7.00
CA LEU A 156 9.23 -2.58 -6.75
C LEU A 156 9.77 -3.11 -8.08
N CYS A 157 11.07 -3.34 -8.15
CA CYS A 157 11.79 -3.85 -9.32
C CYS A 157 13.14 -4.46 -8.88
N SER A 158 13.96 -4.91 -9.80
CA SER A 158 15.27 -5.50 -9.46
C SER A 158 16.19 -4.54 -8.70
N ARG A 159 16.08 -3.23 -8.95
CA ARG A 159 16.96 -2.18 -8.42
C ARG A 159 16.41 -1.45 -7.21
N ILE A 160 15.21 -1.82 -6.73
CA ILE A 160 14.58 -1.16 -5.58
C ILE A 160 15.47 -1.21 -4.34
N GLU A 161 15.60 -0.09 -3.65
CA GLU A 161 16.35 0.05 -2.41
C GLU A 161 15.49 0.67 -1.30
N PRO A 162 15.83 0.51 -0.01
CA PRO A 162 15.05 1.06 1.09
C PRO A 162 14.80 2.57 1.00
N ARG A 163 15.76 3.33 0.47
CA ARG A 163 15.66 4.78 0.28
C ARG A 163 14.58 5.22 -0.73
N ASP A 164 14.08 4.29 -1.56
CA ASP A 164 13.03 4.57 -2.54
C ASP A 164 11.63 4.51 -1.90
N PHE A 165 11.57 4.05 -0.65
CA PHE A 165 10.34 4.01 0.13
C PHE A 165 10.18 5.28 0.95
N TRP A 166 8.95 5.75 1.00
CA TRP A 166 8.52 6.72 1.99
C TRP A 166 7.83 6.00 3.15
N THR A 167 8.18 6.39 4.38
CA THR A 167 7.61 5.84 5.60
C THR A 167 7.19 6.95 6.56
N SER A 168 6.15 6.70 7.36
CA SER A 168 5.75 7.59 8.43
C SER A 168 5.10 6.80 9.57
N ASP A 169 5.34 7.24 10.80
CA ASP A 169 4.84 6.61 12.01
C ASP A 169 3.84 7.54 12.72
N PHE A 170 2.74 6.96 13.20
CA PHE A 170 1.69 7.63 13.96
C PHE A 170 1.51 6.91 15.29
N ASN A 171 1.62 7.66 16.38
CA ASN A 171 1.22 7.18 17.70
C ASN A 171 -0.27 7.42 17.89
N LEU A 172 -1.05 6.35 17.95
CA LEU A 172 -2.50 6.40 18.12
C LEU A 172 -2.86 6.53 19.60
N ASP A 173 -3.76 7.46 19.90
CA ASP A 173 -4.48 7.43 21.16
C ASP A 173 -5.62 6.41 21.04
N THR A 174 -5.45 5.24 21.65
CA THR A 174 -6.44 4.14 21.57
C THR A 174 -7.79 4.48 22.20
N HIS A 175 -7.90 5.60 22.92
CA HIS A 175 -9.18 6.10 23.45
C HIS A 175 -9.94 6.96 22.44
N LYS A 176 -9.33 7.28 21.30
CA LYS A 176 -9.95 8.09 20.25
C LYS A 176 -10.16 7.25 18.99
N PRO A 177 -11.22 7.57 18.24
CA PRO A 177 -11.41 6.92 16.94
C PRO A 177 -10.32 7.32 15.98
N TYR A 178 -9.89 6.38 15.16
CA TYR A 178 -8.98 6.61 14.05
C TYR A 178 -9.52 5.95 12.78
N ALA A 179 -9.07 6.44 11.64
CA ALA A 179 -9.33 5.84 10.35
C ALA A 179 -8.06 5.91 9.49
N ALA A 180 -7.88 4.92 8.64
CA ALA A 180 -6.80 4.90 7.67
C ALA A 180 -7.31 4.38 6.33
N PHE A 181 -6.77 4.90 5.26
CA PHE A 181 -7.17 4.58 3.89
C PHE A 181 -5.95 4.55 3.00
N CYS A 182 -5.88 3.58 2.10
CA CYS A 182 -4.90 3.57 1.02
C CYS A 182 -5.56 3.14 -0.30
N CYS A 183 -5.07 3.65 -1.41
CA CYS A 183 -5.54 3.29 -2.74
C CYS A 183 -4.43 3.40 -3.79
N THR A 184 -4.63 2.70 -4.89
CA THR A 184 -3.85 2.85 -6.12
C THR A 184 -4.24 4.14 -6.86
N ASP A 185 -3.48 4.54 -7.87
CA ASP A 185 -3.67 5.77 -8.64
C ASP A 185 -5.03 5.85 -9.34
N GLY A 186 -5.58 4.72 -9.78
CA GLY A 186 -6.89 4.64 -10.40
C GLY A 186 -8.03 5.24 -9.56
N VAL A 187 -7.93 5.12 -8.23
CA VAL A 187 -8.86 5.76 -7.27
C VAL A 187 -8.37 7.14 -6.89
N ALA A 188 -7.05 7.31 -6.65
CA ALA A 188 -6.44 8.56 -6.23
C ALA A 188 -6.73 9.70 -7.20
N ASN A 189 -6.60 9.46 -8.50
CA ASN A 189 -6.86 10.44 -9.56
C ASN A 189 -8.30 10.97 -9.54
N GLY A 190 -9.28 10.11 -9.20
CA GLY A 190 -10.68 10.49 -9.03
C GLY A 190 -10.94 11.35 -7.79
N LEU A 191 -10.28 11.03 -6.66
CA LEU A 191 -10.45 11.74 -5.39
C LEU A 191 -9.75 13.10 -5.38
N VAL A 192 -8.51 13.19 -5.82
CA VAL A 192 -7.70 14.41 -5.78
C VAL A 192 -8.27 15.49 -6.71
N THR A 193 -8.80 15.11 -7.87
CA THR A 193 -9.43 16.08 -8.79
C THR A 193 -10.66 16.75 -8.18
N GLN A 194 -11.40 16.08 -7.31
CA GLN A 194 -12.55 16.66 -6.62
C GLN A 194 -12.16 17.68 -5.54
N PHE A 195 -11.03 17.48 -4.87
CA PHE A 195 -10.55 18.40 -3.84
C PHE A 195 -9.92 19.68 -4.43
N SER A 196 -9.19 19.58 -5.53
CA SER A 196 -8.56 20.73 -6.18
C SER A 196 -9.56 21.74 -6.79
N HIS A 197 -10.78 21.34 -7.11
CA HIS A 197 -11.84 22.22 -7.61
C HIS A 197 -12.56 23.03 -6.52
N LYS A 198 -12.56 22.57 -5.27
CA LYS A 198 -13.22 23.30 -4.15
C LYS A 198 -12.38 24.44 -3.59
N ASP A 199 -11.07 24.34 -3.62
CA ASP A 199 -10.17 25.36 -3.06
C ASP A 199 -9.90 26.56 -3.99
N ARG A 200 -10.39 26.54 -5.24
CA ARG A 200 -10.23 27.66 -6.19
C ARG A 200 -11.40 28.64 -6.19
N ASN A 201 -12.45 28.40 -5.40
CA ASN A 201 -13.66 29.22 -5.35
C ASN A 201 -14.00 29.81 -3.95
N ASN A 202 -12.98 29.96 -3.08
CA ASN A 202 -13.11 30.72 -1.82
C ASN A 202 -12.13 31.89 -1.77
#